data_5063cf6394961b53e38cc100cfa68e33
#
_entry.id   5063cf6394961b53e38cc100cfa68e33
#
_cell.length_a   1.000
_cell.length_b   1.000
_cell.length_c   1.000
_cell.angle_alpha   90.00
_cell.angle_beta   90.00
_cell.angle_gamma   90.00
#
_symmetry.space_group_name_H-M   'P 1'
#
loop_
_entity.id
_entity.type
_entity.pdbx_description
1 polymer ?
#
loop_
_entity_poly.entity_id
_entity_poly.type
_entity_poly.pdbx_seq_one_letter_code
_entity_poly.pdbx_strand_id
1 'polypeptide(L)'
;MIAVALRLAAAGGLVCAVLASMHCGAGKSQDPAAMNVEAATKESEAWRAKHEADYRREWATIAGLHFLEPGMHTAGSAPSNDIVLPASAPPVMGRFVLENDVVRFEPHPESSVTLNGQVVRTPVALADDGEPKADELVAGDIRVVVHRSGERKSLRVWDPGGELARGFLGFTWFPIQMDYRVTGRFIPDSAPREMQVVNTFGDLDTYKTEGVVEFKLQGQTLRLRPFTTRPKRFYFVFRDASAGKETYEAARFVYSDLRDDGTTVLDFNQAYNPPCAFNPFTTCPIPLPENRLGVKILAGERAYPVRPELPKS
;
A
#
# COMPACT_ATOMS: atom_id res chain seq x y z
N MET A 1 2.88 35.25 -80.44
CA MET A 1 3.64 34.99 -81.72
C MET A 1 4.20 33.57 -81.62
N ILE A 2 3.85 32.79 -82.65
CA ILE A 2 4.43 31.52 -83.14
C ILE A 2 4.22 30.33 -82.21
N ALA A 3 3.26 29.45 -82.35
CA ALA A 3 2.79 28.49 -83.38
C ALA A 3 3.89 27.57 -83.90
N VAL A 4 3.66 26.24 -83.80
CA VAL A 4 3.80 25.17 -84.78
C VAL A 4 4.00 23.84 -83.99
N ALA A 5 3.05 22.98 -83.93
CA ALA A 5 2.54 21.90 -84.80
C ALA A 5 3.23 20.54 -84.62
N LEU A 6 2.43 19.61 -84.16
CA LEU A 6 2.07 18.28 -84.69
C LEU A 6 3.17 17.38 -85.28
N ARG A 7 3.34 16.16 -84.74
CA ARG A 7 3.29 14.91 -85.53
C ARG A 7 3.04 13.68 -84.62
N LEU A 8 2.00 12.93 -84.96
CA LEU A 8 1.73 11.56 -84.51
C LEU A 8 2.80 10.56 -85.07
N ALA A 9 3.14 9.59 -84.32
CA ALA A 9 3.55 8.29 -84.84
C ALA A 9 3.09 7.19 -83.86
N ALA A 10 2.21 6.36 -84.35
CA ALA A 10 1.81 5.10 -83.69
C ALA A 10 2.82 3.99 -83.98
N ALA A 11 3.20 3.25 -82.93
CA ALA A 11 3.80 1.93 -83.10
C ALA A 11 3.43 1.07 -81.88
N GLY A 12 2.79 -0.05 -82.18
CA GLY A 12 2.35 -1.02 -81.19
C GLY A 12 3.50 -1.81 -80.57
N GLY A 13 3.31 -2.31 -79.43
CA GLY A 13 4.31 -3.13 -78.67
C GLY A 13 3.75 -3.74 -77.45
N LEU A 14 3.39 -4.99 -77.57
CA LEU A 14 3.42 -6.10 -76.60
C LEU A 14 3.17 -5.77 -75.12
N VAL A 15 2.00 -6.14 -74.67
CA VAL A 15 1.68 -6.25 -73.22
C VAL A 15 2.33 -7.50 -72.67
N CYS A 16 3.46 -7.35 -71.94
CA CYS A 16 3.96 -8.38 -71.03
C CYS A 16 3.28 -8.19 -69.69
N ALA A 17 2.34 -9.03 -69.36
CA ALA A 17 1.77 -9.17 -68.02
C ALA A 17 2.82 -9.79 -67.09
N VAL A 18 3.50 -8.97 -66.32
CA VAL A 18 4.31 -9.44 -65.17
C VAL A 18 3.35 -9.60 -63.99
N LEU A 19 2.99 -10.87 -63.72
CA LEU A 19 2.34 -11.28 -62.46
C LEU A 19 3.36 -11.10 -61.34
N ALA A 20 3.37 -9.94 -60.72
CA ALA A 20 4.03 -9.75 -59.41
C ALA A 20 3.23 -10.52 -58.35
N SER A 21 3.69 -11.71 -58.01
CA SER A 21 3.25 -12.44 -56.80
C SER A 21 3.65 -11.62 -55.58
N MET A 22 2.72 -10.79 -55.10
CA MET A 22 2.81 -10.23 -53.77
C MET A 22 2.70 -11.36 -52.75
N HIS A 23 3.84 -11.81 -52.23
CA HIS A 23 3.89 -12.53 -51.00
C HIS A 23 3.49 -11.56 -49.88
N CYS A 24 2.20 -11.56 -49.52
CA CYS A 24 1.76 -11.05 -48.24
C CYS A 24 2.39 -11.93 -47.15
N GLY A 25 3.56 -11.52 -46.69
CA GLY A 25 4.08 -12.01 -45.40
C GLY A 25 3.05 -11.65 -44.36
N ALA A 26 2.29 -12.64 -43.91
CA ALA A 26 1.45 -12.48 -42.73
C ALA A 26 2.35 -12.19 -41.54
N GLY A 27 2.72 -10.93 -41.34
CA GLY A 27 3.17 -10.44 -40.10
C GLY A 27 2.04 -10.78 -39.11
N LYS A 28 2.31 -11.64 -38.13
CA LYS A 28 1.39 -11.86 -37.00
C LYS A 28 1.12 -10.48 -36.43
N SER A 29 -0.02 -9.88 -36.73
CA SER A 29 -0.52 -8.74 -35.99
C SER A 29 -0.72 -9.24 -34.56
N GLN A 30 0.16 -8.85 -33.67
CA GLN A 30 -0.05 -9.15 -32.24
C GLN A 30 -1.37 -8.45 -31.88
N ASP A 31 -2.32 -9.25 -31.41
CA ASP A 31 -3.61 -8.75 -30.95
C ASP A 31 -3.34 -7.69 -29.87
N PRO A 32 -3.78 -6.41 -30.04
CA PRO A 32 -3.58 -5.38 -29.03
C PRO A 32 -4.13 -5.76 -27.66
N ALA A 33 -5.19 -6.58 -27.60
CA ALA A 33 -5.72 -7.12 -26.37
C ALA A 33 -4.74 -8.11 -25.70
N ALA A 34 -4.09 -9.00 -26.48
CA ALA A 34 -3.10 -9.94 -25.95
C ALA A 34 -1.83 -9.25 -25.46
N MET A 35 -1.35 -8.20 -26.14
CA MET A 35 -0.24 -7.36 -25.66
C MET A 35 -0.58 -6.64 -24.36
N ASN A 36 -1.81 -6.21 -24.20
CA ASN A 36 -2.28 -5.56 -22.96
C ASN A 36 -2.31 -6.53 -21.77
N VAL A 37 -2.69 -7.78 -21.99
CA VAL A 37 -2.69 -8.84 -20.95
C VAL A 37 -1.27 -9.14 -20.46
N GLU A 38 -0.31 -9.33 -21.35
CA GLU A 38 1.09 -9.60 -21.00
C GLU A 38 1.70 -8.43 -20.20
N ALA A 39 1.48 -7.20 -20.67
CA ALA A 39 1.97 -6.00 -19.99
C ALA A 39 1.36 -5.85 -18.58
N ALA A 40 0.04 -6.07 -18.44
CA ALA A 40 -0.65 -6.00 -17.16
C ALA A 40 -0.21 -7.11 -16.20
N THR A 41 0.10 -8.31 -16.71
CA THR A 41 0.64 -9.40 -15.90
C THR A 41 2.01 -9.03 -15.35
N LYS A 42 2.93 -8.56 -16.20
CA LYS A 42 4.27 -8.10 -15.78
C LYS A 42 4.21 -6.94 -14.79
N GLU A 43 3.29 -6.00 -14.99
CA GLU A 43 3.05 -4.90 -14.05
C GLU A 43 2.65 -5.43 -12.66
N SER A 44 1.71 -6.38 -12.61
CA SER A 44 1.25 -6.95 -11.34
C SER A 44 2.33 -7.80 -10.66
N GLU A 45 3.13 -8.57 -11.43
CA GLU A 45 4.27 -9.32 -10.88
C GLU A 45 5.35 -8.41 -10.30
N ALA A 46 5.73 -7.36 -11.03
CA ALA A 46 6.70 -6.37 -10.56
C ALA A 46 6.21 -5.64 -9.31
N TRP A 47 4.92 -5.29 -9.29
CA TRP A 47 4.30 -4.67 -8.12
C TRP A 47 4.34 -5.61 -6.91
N ARG A 48 3.99 -6.90 -7.05
CA ARG A 48 4.01 -7.90 -5.97
C ARG A 48 5.41 -8.07 -5.39
N ALA A 49 6.43 -8.18 -6.24
CA ALA A 49 7.82 -8.31 -5.81
C ALA A 49 8.28 -7.07 -5.02
N LYS A 50 7.97 -5.87 -5.53
CA LYS A 50 8.28 -4.62 -4.83
C LYS A 50 7.54 -4.51 -3.50
N HIS A 51 6.24 -4.83 -3.50
CA HIS A 51 5.38 -4.78 -2.33
C HIS A 51 5.92 -5.69 -1.22
N GLU A 52 6.28 -6.94 -1.52
CA GLU A 52 6.86 -7.85 -0.53
C GLU A 52 8.21 -7.33 0.00
N ALA A 53 9.06 -6.80 -0.86
CA ALA A 53 10.33 -6.23 -0.43
C ALA A 53 10.15 -5.03 0.52
N ASP A 54 9.19 -4.14 0.21
CA ASP A 54 8.86 -3.00 1.05
C ASP A 54 8.27 -3.45 2.40
N TYR A 55 7.39 -4.45 2.39
CA TYR A 55 6.80 -5.00 3.61
C TYR A 55 7.83 -5.68 4.51
N ARG A 56 8.75 -6.44 3.92
CA ARG A 56 9.84 -7.10 4.65
C ARG A 56 10.73 -6.07 5.36
N ARG A 57 10.96 -4.93 4.73
CA ARG A 57 11.80 -3.86 5.30
C ARG A 57 11.07 -3.02 6.35
N GLU A 58 9.81 -2.66 6.09
CA GLU A 58 9.09 -1.67 6.90
C GLU A 58 8.15 -2.29 7.94
N TRP A 59 7.34 -3.27 7.54
CA TRP A 59 6.25 -3.77 8.38
C TRP A 59 6.63 -5.03 9.16
N ALA A 60 7.40 -5.93 8.57
CA ALA A 60 7.85 -7.14 9.26
C ALA A 60 8.87 -6.84 10.37
N THR A 61 9.54 -5.72 10.31
CA THR A 61 10.53 -5.28 11.29
C THR A 61 9.93 -4.53 12.48
N ILE A 62 8.62 -4.23 12.48
CA ILE A 62 7.97 -3.63 13.65
C ILE A 62 7.94 -4.67 14.76
N ALA A 63 8.58 -4.33 15.89
CA ALA A 63 8.80 -5.21 17.03
C ALA A 63 8.08 -4.77 18.31
N GLY A 64 7.35 -3.66 18.25
CA GLY A 64 6.59 -3.15 19.39
C GLY A 64 5.68 -1.98 19.05
N LEU A 65 4.57 -1.90 19.79
CA LEU A 65 3.65 -0.76 19.81
C LEU A 65 3.26 -0.52 21.28
N HIS A 66 3.79 0.52 21.88
CA HIS A 66 3.59 0.84 23.29
C HIS A 66 2.76 2.12 23.43
N PHE A 67 1.51 1.98 23.82
CA PHE A 67 0.66 3.15 24.09
C PHE A 67 1.16 3.91 25.32
N LEU A 68 1.19 5.23 25.22
CA LEU A 68 1.63 6.11 26.29
C LEU A 68 0.44 6.64 27.08
N GLU A 69 0.50 6.49 28.39
CA GLU A 69 -0.36 7.25 29.31
C GLU A 69 0.26 8.62 29.58
N PRO A 70 -0.52 9.64 29.99
CA PRO A 70 0.04 10.91 30.42
C PRO A 70 1.08 10.74 31.54
N GLY A 71 2.22 11.38 31.43
CA GLY A 71 3.31 11.28 32.38
C GLY A 71 4.62 10.78 31.77
N MET A 72 5.52 10.32 32.63
CA MET A 72 6.88 9.90 32.28
C MET A 72 7.01 8.36 32.23
N HIS A 73 7.65 7.87 31.18
CA HIS A 73 7.93 6.46 30.96
C HIS A 73 9.40 6.23 30.64
N THR A 74 10.07 5.42 31.40
CA THR A 74 11.44 4.95 31.08
C THR A 74 11.39 3.93 29.95
N ALA A 75 12.39 3.94 29.04
CA ALA A 75 12.46 3.02 27.92
C ALA A 75 13.89 2.49 27.72
N GLY A 76 13.97 1.19 27.42
CA GLY A 76 15.22 0.48 27.16
C GLY A 76 15.01 -1.01 27.23
N SER A 77 16.04 -1.82 26.94
CA SER A 77 15.94 -3.29 26.94
C SER A 77 15.98 -3.90 28.34
N ALA A 78 16.41 -3.16 29.37
CA ALA A 78 16.38 -3.67 30.74
C ALA A 78 14.95 -3.86 31.25
N PRO A 79 14.64 -4.96 31.94
CA PRO A 79 13.28 -5.25 32.45
C PRO A 79 12.77 -4.25 33.49
N SER A 80 13.64 -3.40 34.00
CA SER A 80 13.29 -2.33 34.98
C SER A 80 12.69 -1.10 34.32
N ASN A 81 12.67 -1.00 32.99
CA ASN A 81 12.00 0.11 32.30
C ASN A 81 10.49 -0.10 32.27
N ASP A 82 9.74 0.99 32.25
CA ASP A 82 8.29 0.99 32.05
C ASP A 82 7.94 0.47 30.64
N ILE A 83 8.77 0.82 29.66
CA ILE A 83 8.68 0.34 28.26
C ILE A 83 9.91 -0.52 27.98
N VAL A 84 9.70 -1.83 27.96
CA VAL A 84 10.76 -2.80 27.64
C VAL A 84 10.88 -2.93 26.14
N LEU A 85 11.99 -2.42 25.62
CA LEU A 85 12.33 -2.48 24.19
C LEU A 85 13.01 -3.82 23.83
N PRO A 86 13.12 -4.19 22.53
CA PRO A 86 13.88 -5.36 22.09
C PRO A 86 15.31 -5.38 22.66
N ALA A 87 15.88 -6.58 22.79
CA ALA A 87 17.21 -6.79 23.39
C ALA A 87 18.36 -6.08 22.65
N SER A 88 18.14 -5.69 21.40
CA SER A 88 19.05 -4.88 20.57
C SER A 88 19.09 -3.39 20.95
N ALA A 89 18.14 -2.93 21.79
CA ALA A 89 18.15 -1.59 22.35
C ALA A 89 19.17 -1.46 23.50
N PRO A 90 19.64 -0.23 23.82
CA PRO A 90 20.41 0.01 25.05
C PRO A 90 19.61 -0.42 26.31
N PRO A 91 20.29 -0.85 27.41
CA PRO A 91 19.58 -1.18 28.66
C PRO A 91 18.68 -0.06 29.16
N VAL A 92 19.14 1.19 29.06
CA VAL A 92 18.33 2.40 29.29
C VAL A 92 18.57 3.34 28.10
N MET A 93 17.54 3.57 27.30
CA MET A 93 17.60 4.50 26.18
C MET A 93 17.36 5.95 26.64
N GLY A 94 16.40 6.13 27.54
CA GLY A 94 15.97 7.42 28.05
C GLY A 94 14.56 7.37 28.61
N ARG A 95 13.89 8.53 28.60
CA ARG A 95 12.50 8.67 29.07
C ARG A 95 11.66 9.35 27.99
N PHE A 96 10.40 8.92 27.90
CA PHE A 96 9.37 9.57 27.12
C PHE A 96 8.39 10.22 28.06
N VAL A 97 8.05 11.48 27.83
CA VAL A 97 7.08 12.24 28.64
C VAL A 97 5.94 12.67 27.73
N LEU A 98 4.73 12.20 28.04
CA LEU A 98 3.50 12.63 27.36
C LEU A 98 2.80 13.69 28.20
N GLU A 99 2.76 14.92 27.72
CA GLU A 99 2.07 16.04 28.32
C GLU A 99 1.39 16.89 27.25
N ASN A 100 0.12 17.23 27.45
CA ASN A 100 -0.66 18.09 26.54
C ASN A 100 -0.59 17.66 25.08
N ASP A 101 -0.74 16.35 24.81
CA ASP A 101 -0.66 15.71 23.49
C ASP A 101 0.73 15.82 22.81
N VAL A 102 1.76 16.24 23.53
CA VAL A 102 3.14 16.31 23.04
C VAL A 102 3.98 15.23 23.73
N VAL A 103 4.65 14.43 22.92
CA VAL A 103 5.66 13.47 23.42
C VAL A 103 7.03 14.13 23.37
N ARG A 104 7.71 14.17 24.52
CA ARG A 104 9.10 14.63 24.63
C ARG A 104 10.00 13.46 24.96
N PHE A 105 11.15 13.39 24.32
CA PHE A 105 12.20 12.42 24.64
C PHE A 105 13.32 13.08 25.43
N GLU A 106 13.72 12.46 26.52
CA GLU A 106 14.85 12.84 27.38
C GLU A 106 15.90 11.70 27.31
N PRO A 107 17.06 11.90 26.66
CA PRO A 107 18.05 10.86 26.50
C PRO A 107 18.71 10.50 27.84
N HIS A 108 19.02 9.22 28.04
CA HIS A 108 19.90 8.82 29.14
C HIS A 108 21.33 9.31 28.85
N PRO A 109 22.07 9.86 29.82
CA PRO A 109 23.41 10.44 29.60
C PRO A 109 24.39 9.50 28.93
N GLU A 110 24.31 8.21 29.22
CA GLU A 110 25.22 7.17 28.67
C GLU A 110 24.70 6.55 27.38
N SER A 111 23.48 6.89 26.93
CA SER A 111 22.92 6.35 25.70
C SER A 111 23.40 7.16 24.48
N SER A 112 23.66 6.43 23.38
CA SER A 112 23.91 7.04 22.08
C SER A 112 22.65 6.98 21.22
N VAL A 113 21.80 8.00 21.38
CA VAL A 113 20.55 8.14 20.60
C VAL A 113 20.69 9.27 19.60
N THR A 114 20.23 9.02 18.38
CA THR A 114 20.12 10.08 17.37
C THR A 114 18.66 10.40 17.07
N LEU A 115 18.37 11.64 16.76
CA LEU A 115 17.12 12.14 16.22
C LEU A 115 17.35 12.58 14.78
N ASN A 116 16.71 11.95 13.82
CA ASN A 116 16.90 12.25 12.40
C ASN A 116 18.39 12.25 11.98
N GLY A 117 19.18 11.34 12.56
CA GLY A 117 20.60 11.19 12.31
C GLY A 117 21.54 12.12 13.12
N GLN A 118 21.00 12.99 13.98
CA GLN A 118 21.80 13.89 14.83
C GLN A 118 21.76 13.43 16.29
N VAL A 119 22.90 13.41 16.97
CA VAL A 119 22.98 12.96 18.36
C VAL A 119 22.17 13.89 19.28
N VAL A 120 21.29 13.29 20.08
CA VAL A 120 20.46 14.01 21.07
C VAL A 120 21.15 13.97 22.43
N ARG A 121 21.30 15.14 23.06
CA ARG A 121 21.90 15.29 24.40
C ARG A 121 20.99 16.00 25.40
N THR A 122 19.93 16.64 24.93
CA THR A 122 18.98 17.42 25.74
C THR A 122 17.55 17.00 25.40
N PRO A 123 16.58 17.24 26.31
CA PRO A 123 15.19 16.96 26.03
C PRO A 123 14.69 17.62 24.74
N VAL A 124 13.92 16.88 23.95
CA VAL A 124 13.40 17.33 22.65
C VAL A 124 11.95 16.84 22.47
N ALA A 125 11.09 17.71 21.95
CA ALA A 125 9.74 17.33 21.53
C ALA A 125 9.81 16.55 20.21
N LEU A 126 8.97 15.53 20.05
CA LEU A 126 8.93 14.66 18.88
C LEU A 126 7.67 14.92 18.07
N ALA A 127 7.83 15.09 16.76
CA ALA A 127 6.73 15.04 15.79
C ALA A 127 6.28 13.59 15.60
N ASP A 128 4.97 13.33 15.65
CA ASP A 128 4.40 12.01 15.40
C ASP A 128 4.20 11.72 13.90
N ASP A 129 3.81 10.49 13.56
CA ASP A 129 3.61 10.05 12.18
C ASP A 129 2.30 10.57 11.52
N GLY A 130 1.50 11.35 12.22
CA GLY A 130 0.42 12.15 11.66
C GLY A 130 0.89 13.47 11.05
N GLU A 131 2.11 13.91 11.37
CA GLU A 131 2.72 15.10 10.80
C GLU A 131 3.33 14.81 9.42
N PRO A 132 3.53 15.84 8.57
CA PRO A 132 4.13 15.65 7.24
C PRO A 132 5.51 14.97 7.25
N LYS A 133 6.23 15.08 8.36
CA LYS A 133 7.49 14.41 8.62
C LYS A 133 7.56 14.04 10.09
N ALA A 134 7.46 12.73 10.36
CA ALA A 134 7.68 12.20 11.69
C ALA A 134 9.14 12.30 12.10
N ASP A 135 9.38 12.47 13.40
CA ASP A 135 10.70 12.36 13.98
C ASP A 135 11.08 10.90 14.24
N GLU A 136 12.34 10.56 13.93
CA GLU A 136 12.87 9.22 14.08
C GLU A 136 14.02 9.21 15.09
N LEU A 137 13.82 8.48 16.20
CA LEU A 137 14.89 8.17 17.14
C LEU A 137 15.56 6.84 16.76
N VAL A 138 16.88 6.81 16.77
CA VAL A 138 17.66 5.60 16.49
C VAL A 138 18.66 5.37 17.63
N ALA A 139 18.68 4.14 18.15
CA ALA A 139 19.61 3.69 19.18
C ALA A 139 20.09 2.26 18.85
N GLY A 140 21.34 2.14 18.37
CA GLY A 140 21.81 0.88 17.77
C GLY A 140 21.01 0.58 16.50
N ASP A 141 20.47 -0.63 16.42
CA ASP A 141 19.61 -1.06 15.29
C ASP A 141 18.12 -0.75 15.51
N ILE A 142 17.75 -0.26 16.70
CA ILE A 142 16.37 0.08 17.04
C ILE A 142 16.01 1.46 16.49
N ARG A 143 14.86 1.52 15.83
CA ARG A 143 14.21 2.76 15.41
C ARG A 143 12.90 2.93 16.18
N VAL A 144 12.63 4.14 16.66
CA VAL A 144 11.40 4.49 17.40
C VAL A 144 10.79 5.75 16.79
N VAL A 145 9.49 5.70 16.55
CA VAL A 145 8.68 6.83 16.08
C VAL A 145 7.47 6.97 16.98
N VAL A 146 7.06 8.19 17.27
CA VAL A 146 5.77 8.44 17.94
C VAL A 146 4.66 8.18 16.91
N HIS A 147 3.82 7.21 17.20
CA HIS A 147 2.69 6.84 16.37
C HIS A 147 1.39 7.39 16.95
N ARG A 148 0.58 8.01 16.08
CA ARG A 148 -0.78 8.44 16.41
C ARG A 148 -1.78 7.38 15.98
N SER A 149 -2.63 6.95 16.92
CA SER A 149 -3.77 6.06 16.67
C SER A 149 -5.02 6.71 17.24
N GLY A 150 -5.85 7.29 16.39
CA GLY A 150 -6.92 8.18 16.83
C GLY A 150 -6.38 9.35 17.68
N GLU A 151 -6.85 9.44 18.92
CA GLU A 151 -6.38 10.45 19.89
C GLU A 151 -5.22 9.95 20.76
N ARG A 152 -4.84 8.66 20.65
CA ARG A 152 -3.77 8.10 21.47
C ARG A 152 -2.41 8.24 20.81
N LYS A 153 -1.39 8.40 21.65
CA LYS A 153 0.02 8.32 21.24
C LYS A 153 0.61 7.00 21.66
N SER A 154 1.50 6.46 20.85
CA SER A 154 2.26 5.26 21.16
C SER A 154 3.68 5.37 20.62
N LEU A 155 4.59 4.54 21.11
CA LEU A 155 5.89 4.33 20.50
C LEU A 155 5.80 3.11 19.59
N ARG A 156 6.00 3.31 18.29
CA ARG A 156 6.20 2.24 17.33
C ARG A 156 7.69 1.97 17.21
N VAL A 157 8.07 0.72 17.39
CA VAL A 157 9.46 0.29 17.49
C VAL A 157 9.78 -0.66 16.34
N TRP A 158 10.88 -0.44 15.65
CA TRP A 158 11.40 -1.34 14.62
C TRP A 158 12.69 -2.00 15.11
N ASP A 159 12.80 -3.31 14.89
CA ASP A 159 13.99 -4.12 15.08
C ASP A 159 14.22 -5.01 13.86
N PRO A 160 15.10 -4.61 12.93
CA PRO A 160 15.38 -5.41 11.73
C PRO A 160 15.93 -6.81 12.02
N GLY A 161 16.58 -6.97 13.18
CA GLY A 161 17.09 -8.26 13.67
C GLY A 161 16.09 -9.03 14.53
N GLY A 162 14.89 -8.50 14.75
CA GLY A 162 13.87 -9.05 15.65
C GLY A 162 13.26 -10.37 15.17
N GLU A 163 12.54 -11.04 16.09
CA GLU A 163 11.92 -12.33 15.82
C GLU A 163 10.89 -12.27 14.69
N LEU A 164 10.04 -11.22 14.67
CA LEU A 164 9.02 -11.04 13.63
C LEU A 164 9.65 -10.84 12.26
N ALA A 165 10.75 -10.06 12.17
CA ALA A 165 11.48 -9.86 10.93
C ALA A 165 12.04 -11.18 10.39
N ARG A 166 12.65 -11.99 11.24
CA ARG A 166 13.20 -13.32 10.89
C ARG A 166 12.11 -14.32 10.55
N GLY A 167 10.97 -14.24 11.23
CA GLY A 167 9.82 -15.15 11.06
C GLY A 167 8.92 -14.80 9.88
N PHE A 168 9.16 -13.69 9.17
CA PHE A 168 8.31 -13.29 8.05
C PHE A 168 8.46 -14.24 6.86
N LEU A 169 7.39 -14.96 6.52
CA LEU A 169 7.37 -16.03 5.54
C LEU A 169 7.27 -15.56 4.07
N GLY A 170 7.08 -14.25 3.86
CA GLY A 170 6.70 -13.72 2.55
C GLY A 170 5.21 -13.89 2.27
N PHE A 171 4.78 -13.49 1.07
CA PHE A 171 3.38 -13.52 0.69
C PHE A 171 3.05 -14.66 -0.27
N THR A 172 1.85 -15.20 -0.15
CA THR A 172 1.28 -16.18 -1.07
C THR A 172 0.17 -15.52 -1.87
N TRP A 173 0.24 -15.65 -3.21
CA TRP A 173 -0.66 -14.97 -4.13
C TRP A 173 -1.54 -15.95 -4.88
N PHE A 174 -2.75 -15.51 -5.23
CA PHE A 174 -3.52 -16.16 -6.29
C PHE A 174 -2.82 -15.96 -7.65
N PRO A 175 -3.04 -16.87 -8.62
CA PRO A 175 -2.63 -16.62 -10.00
C PRO A 175 -3.20 -15.29 -10.50
N ILE A 176 -2.45 -14.58 -11.34
CA ILE A 176 -2.94 -13.34 -11.96
C ILE A 176 -4.01 -13.68 -12.99
N GLN A 177 -5.17 -13.02 -12.86
CA GLN A 177 -6.32 -13.22 -13.73
C GLN A 177 -6.87 -11.86 -14.16
N MET A 178 -6.97 -11.62 -15.46
CA MET A 178 -7.39 -10.32 -16.01
C MET A 178 -8.85 -9.98 -15.69
N ASP A 179 -9.69 -10.97 -15.44
CA ASP A 179 -11.09 -10.77 -15.00
C ASP A 179 -11.20 -10.01 -13.67
N TYR A 180 -10.12 -9.99 -12.89
CA TYR A 180 -10.02 -9.22 -11.65
C TYR A 180 -9.30 -7.87 -11.80
N ARG A 181 -8.94 -7.48 -13.03
CA ARG A 181 -8.46 -6.14 -13.37
C ARG A 181 -9.57 -5.38 -14.08
N VAL A 182 -10.34 -4.61 -13.36
CA VAL A 182 -11.58 -3.98 -13.85
C VAL A 182 -11.46 -2.47 -13.91
N THR A 183 -12.11 -1.86 -14.90
CA THR A 183 -12.28 -0.41 -14.95
C THR A 183 -13.50 -0.02 -14.14
N GLY A 184 -13.29 0.88 -13.18
CA GLY A 184 -14.35 1.52 -12.41
C GLY A 184 -14.55 2.97 -12.82
N ARG A 185 -15.75 3.49 -12.59
CA ARG A 185 -16.11 4.88 -12.75
C ARG A 185 -16.22 5.54 -11.39
N PHE A 186 -15.53 6.64 -11.20
CA PHE A 186 -15.67 7.45 -10.00
C PHE A 186 -16.96 8.27 -10.05
N ILE A 187 -17.72 8.20 -8.99
CA ILE A 187 -18.96 8.97 -8.78
C ILE A 187 -18.69 9.85 -7.56
N PRO A 188 -18.47 11.16 -7.76
CA PRO A 188 -18.17 12.06 -6.66
C PRO A 188 -19.39 12.24 -5.75
N ASP A 189 -19.14 12.41 -4.46
CA ASP A 189 -20.13 12.93 -3.52
C ASP A 189 -20.38 14.44 -3.82
N SER A 190 -21.44 15.00 -3.25
CA SER A 190 -21.75 16.44 -3.38
C SER A 190 -20.65 17.34 -2.78
N ALA A 191 -19.92 16.83 -1.79
CA ALA A 191 -18.75 17.45 -1.20
C ALA A 191 -17.84 16.38 -0.57
N PRO A 192 -16.51 16.64 -0.45
CA PRO A 192 -15.61 15.81 0.33
C PRO A 192 -16.09 15.65 1.76
N ARG A 193 -15.87 14.46 2.35
CA ARG A 193 -16.25 14.14 3.72
C ARG A 193 -15.07 13.55 4.48
N GLU A 194 -15.02 13.82 5.76
CA GLU A 194 -14.20 13.08 6.71
C GLU A 194 -15.01 11.93 7.30
N MET A 195 -14.39 10.78 7.46
CA MET A 195 -15.01 9.58 8.02
C MET A 195 -14.16 9.07 9.16
N GLN A 196 -14.82 8.79 10.27
CA GLN A 196 -14.21 8.11 11.41
C GLN A 196 -14.23 6.61 11.13
N VAL A 197 -13.07 5.98 11.13
CA VAL A 197 -12.90 4.56 10.80
C VAL A 197 -12.20 3.88 11.96
N VAL A 198 -12.85 2.86 12.51
CA VAL A 198 -12.26 2.05 13.58
C VAL A 198 -11.06 1.28 13.03
N ASN A 199 -9.97 1.26 13.78
CA ASN A 199 -8.81 0.43 13.50
C ASN A 199 -8.79 -0.85 14.36
N THR A 200 -7.79 -1.71 14.16
CA THR A 200 -7.66 -3.00 14.87
C THR A 200 -7.43 -2.89 16.37
N PHE A 201 -7.11 -1.71 16.91
CA PHE A 201 -6.99 -1.42 18.34
C PHE A 201 -8.20 -0.70 18.93
N GLY A 202 -9.26 -0.51 18.12
CA GLY A 202 -10.50 0.13 18.54
C GLY A 202 -10.46 1.67 18.48
N ASP A 203 -9.37 2.28 18.05
CA ASP A 203 -9.27 3.71 17.86
C ASP A 203 -9.98 4.17 16.61
N LEU A 204 -10.39 5.44 16.58
CA LEU A 204 -11.04 6.08 15.45
C LEU A 204 -10.02 6.94 14.70
N ASP A 205 -9.64 6.50 13.52
CA ASP A 205 -8.79 7.26 12.61
C ASP A 205 -9.65 8.04 11.62
N THR A 206 -9.22 9.26 11.26
CA THR A 206 -9.93 10.12 10.33
C THR A 206 -9.42 9.94 8.92
N TYR A 207 -10.32 9.59 8.00
CA TYR A 207 -10.01 9.44 6.57
C TYR A 207 -10.88 10.37 5.73
N LYS A 208 -10.26 11.00 4.72
CA LYS A 208 -10.98 11.77 3.71
C LYS A 208 -11.54 10.87 2.63
N THR A 209 -12.79 11.08 2.22
CA THR A 209 -13.41 10.46 1.04
C THR A 209 -14.12 11.49 0.18
N GLU A 210 -14.13 11.28 -1.12
CA GLU A 210 -14.68 12.23 -2.09
C GLU A 210 -15.78 11.63 -2.97
N GLY A 211 -16.07 10.33 -2.79
CA GLY A 211 -17.08 9.62 -3.58
C GLY A 211 -16.96 8.12 -3.50
N VAL A 212 -17.56 7.44 -4.49
CA VAL A 212 -17.50 5.99 -4.63
C VAL A 212 -17.00 5.61 -6.02
N VAL A 213 -16.40 4.44 -6.14
CA VAL A 213 -16.05 3.84 -7.43
C VAL A 213 -17.04 2.71 -7.72
N GLU A 214 -17.77 2.84 -8.82
CA GLU A 214 -18.66 1.81 -9.35
C GLU A 214 -17.94 1.02 -10.43
N PHE A 215 -18.02 -0.31 -10.38
CA PHE A 215 -17.39 -1.22 -11.33
C PHE A 215 -18.22 -2.48 -11.53
N LYS A 216 -17.92 -3.21 -12.61
CA LYS A 216 -18.54 -4.52 -12.88
C LYS A 216 -17.54 -5.63 -12.58
N LEU A 217 -17.99 -6.63 -11.81
CA LEU A 217 -17.23 -7.83 -11.52
C LEU A 217 -18.17 -9.02 -11.44
N GLN A 218 -17.83 -10.13 -12.13
CA GLN A 218 -18.63 -11.37 -12.15
C GLN A 218 -20.10 -11.11 -12.54
N GLY A 219 -20.34 -10.20 -13.51
CA GLY A 219 -21.67 -9.83 -13.99
C GLY A 219 -22.47 -8.92 -13.05
N GLN A 220 -21.96 -8.56 -11.90
CA GLN A 220 -22.60 -7.70 -10.92
C GLN A 220 -22.03 -6.28 -10.97
N THR A 221 -22.87 -5.27 -10.74
CA THR A 221 -22.42 -3.89 -10.50
C THR A 221 -22.18 -3.72 -9.00
N LEU A 222 -20.94 -3.38 -8.66
CA LEU A 222 -20.44 -3.24 -7.30
C LEU A 222 -19.92 -1.82 -7.07
N ARG A 223 -19.85 -1.43 -5.80
CA ARG A 223 -19.30 -0.12 -5.39
C ARG A 223 -18.33 -0.30 -4.24
N LEU A 224 -17.30 0.52 -4.24
CA LEU A 224 -16.37 0.68 -3.13
C LEU A 224 -16.13 2.17 -2.89
N ARG A 225 -16.15 2.58 -1.66
CA ARG A 225 -15.77 3.92 -1.21
C ARG A 225 -14.29 3.95 -0.88
N PRO A 226 -13.48 4.68 -1.66
CA PRO A 226 -12.07 4.86 -1.34
C PRO A 226 -11.87 5.96 -0.30
N PHE A 227 -10.74 5.90 0.38
CA PHE A 227 -10.14 7.03 1.04
C PHE A 227 -9.18 7.74 0.07
N THR A 228 -9.15 9.07 0.10
CA THR A 228 -8.24 9.86 -0.71
C THR A 228 -6.97 10.14 0.09
N THR A 229 -5.87 9.46 -0.23
CA THR A 229 -4.59 9.62 0.48
C THR A 229 -3.76 10.79 -0.04
N ARG A 230 -3.93 11.13 -1.32
CA ARG A 230 -3.37 12.31 -2.00
C ARG A 230 -4.22 12.60 -3.24
N PRO A 231 -4.10 13.77 -3.88
CA PRO A 231 -4.87 14.08 -5.07
C PRO A 231 -4.85 12.95 -6.10
N LYS A 232 -6.03 12.51 -6.54
CA LYS A 232 -6.22 11.42 -7.51
C LYS A 232 -5.70 10.04 -7.09
N ARG A 233 -5.29 9.84 -5.84
CA ARG A 233 -4.86 8.53 -5.33
C ARG A 233 -5.88 7.97 -4.36
N PHE A 234 -6.50 6.86 -4.73
CA PHE A 234 -7.49 6.14 -3.95
C PHE A 234 -6.87 4.98 -3.17
N TYR A 235 -7.31 4.82 -1.94
CA TYR A 235 -7.00 3.73 -1.03
C TYR A 235 -8.29 3.02 -0.63
N PHE A 236 -8.44 1.78 -1.06
CA PHE A 236 -9.61 0.96 -0.76
C PHE A 236 -9.29 -0.01 0.37
N VAL A 237 -10.07 0.08 1.43
CA VAL A 237 -10.12 -0.88 2.51
C VAL A 237 -11.42 -1.66 2.33
N PHE A 238 -11.34 -2.94 1.98
CA PHE A 238 -12.51 -3.73 1.63
C PHE A 238 -12.45 -5.15 2.23
N ARG A 239 -13.59 -5.79 2.27
CA ARG A 239 -13.76 -7.20 2.59
C ARG A 239 -14.69 -7.82 1.56
N ASP A 240 -14.41 -9.06 1.15
CA ASP A 240 -15.21 -9.79 0.20
C ASP A 240 -15.61 -11.18 0.76
N ALA A 241 -16.40 -11.95 0.03
CA ALA A 241 -16.92 -13.23 0.49
C ALA A 241 -15.87 -14.36 0.59
N SER A 242 -14.63 -14.12 0.22
CA SER A 242 -13.49 -15.04 0.43
C SER A 242 -12.84 -14.90 1.82
N ALA A 243 -13.15 -13.82 2.54
CA ALA A 243 -12.53 -13.46 3.81
C ALA A 243 -12.74 -14.53 4.91
N GLY A 244 -11.67 -14.87 5.61
CA GLY A 244 -11.66 -15.87 6.67
C GLY A 244 -11.60 -17.33 6.17
N LYS A 245 -11.52 -17.51 4.84
CA LYS A 245 -11.36 -18.82 4.18
C LYS A 245 -10.14 -18.83 3.27
N GLU A 246 -10.23 -18.12 2.15
CA GLU A 246 -9.17 -18.07 1.15
C GLU A 246 -8.28 -16.82 1.31
N THR A 247 -8.84 -15.74 1.91
CA THR A 247 -8.15 -14.47 2.16
C THR A 247 -8.25 -14.07 3.63
N TYR A 248 -7.46 -13.07 4.01
CA TYR A 248 -7.44 -12.58 5.40
C TYR A 248 -8.82 -12.11 5.85
N GLU A 249 -9.19 -12.45 7.08
CA GLU A 249 -10.56 -12.31 7.58
C GLU A 249 -11.00 -10.86 7.80
N ALA A 250 -10.09 -9.96 8.19
CA ALA A 250 -10.46 -8.61 8.58
C ALA A 250 -10.67 -7.70 7.37
N ALA A 251 -9.69 -7.65 6.47
CA ALA A 251 -9.67 -6.73 5.34
C ALA A 251 -8.65 -7.12 4.29
N ARG A 252 -8.76 -6.53 3.11
CA ARG A 252 -7.70 -6.37 2.12
C ARG A 252 -7.65 -4.94 1.64
N PHE A 253 -6.49 -4.54 1.18
CA PHE A 253 -6.22 -3.21 0.67
C PHE A 253 -5.92 -3.24 -0.82
N VAL A 254 -6.31 -2.22 -1.55
CA VAL A 254 -5.90 -2.01 -2.93
C VAL A 254 -5.83 -0.50 -3.19
N TYR A 255 -4.86 -0.08 -3.99
CA TYR A 255 -4.74 1.30 -4.45
C TYR A 255 -5.09 1.43 -5.92
N SER A 256 -5.61 2.59 -6.30
CA SER A 256 -5.74 2.95 -7.72
C SER A 256 -5.59 4.46 -7.91
N ASP A 257 -5.31 4.87 -9.13
CA ASP A 257 -5.22 6.28 -9.49
C ASP A 257 -6.41 6.69 -10.36
N LEU A 258 -7.02 7.83 -10.03
CA LEU A 258 -8.10 8.43 -10.80
C LEU A 258 -7.53 9.09 -12.06
N ARG A 259 -8.06 8.72 -13.21
CA ARG A 259 -7.73 9.30 -14.50
C ARG A 259 -8.54 10.57 -14.77
N ASP A 260 -8.10 11.37 -15.73
CA ASP A 260 -8.76 12.63 -16.09
C ASP A 260 -10.17 12.43 -16.69
N ASP A 261 -10.43 11.26 -17.26
CA ASP A 261 -11.76 10.88 -17.78
C ASP A 261 -12.76 10.40 -16.70
N GLY A 262 -12.36 10.45 -15.42
CA GLY A 262 -13.16 10.01 -14.29
C GLY A 262 -13.19 8.49 -14.11
N THR A 263 -12.32 7.75 -14.80
CA THR A 263 -12.17 6.31 -14.62
C THR A 263 -10.97 5.97 -13.73
N THR A 264 -10.98 4.77 -13.19
CA THR A 264 -9.84 4.20 -12.47
C THR A 264 -9.75 2.70 -12.74
N VAL A 265 -8.55 2.13 -12.65
CA VAL A 265 -8.36 0.69 -12.75
C VAL A 265 -8.24 0.10 -11.36
N LEU A 266 -9.19 -0.75 -10.99
CA LEU A 266 -9.11 -1.59 -9.81
C LEU A 266 -8.48 -2.93 -10.21
N ASP A 267 -7.21 -3.11 -9.87
CA ASP A 267 -6.51 -4.37 -10.09
C ASP A 267 -6.48 -5.20 -8.80
N PHE A 268 -7.48 -6.05 -8.63
CA PHE A 268 -7.54 -6.93 -7.47
C PHE A 268 -6.42 -7.99 -7.45
N ASN A 269 -5.66 -8.18 -8.54
CA ASN A 269 -4.43 -8.98 -8.52
C ASN A 269 -3.34 -8.34 -7.64
N GLN A 270 -3.48 -7.05 -7.35
CA GLN A 270 -2.64 -6.29 -6.42
C GLN A 270 -3.32 -6.07 -5.05
N ALA A 271 -4.48 -6.69 -4.80
CA ALA A 271 -5.08 -6.64 -3.47
C ALA A 271 -4.22 -7.40 -2.46
N TYR A 272 -3.96 -6.81 -1.29
CA TYR A 272 -3.04 -7.34 -0.31
C TYR A 272 -3.59 -7.27 1.11
N ASN A 273 -3.04 -8.08 2.00
CA ASN A 273 -3.42 -8.08 3.40
C ASN A 273 -2.82 -6.88 4.13
N PRO A 274 -3.56 -6.26 5.05
CA PRO A 274 -2.99 -5.26 5.94
C PRO A 274 -1.86 -5.85 6.79
N PRO A 275 -0.93 -5.03 7.29
CA PRO A 275 0.18 -5.50 8.13
C PRO A 275 -0.27 -6.29 9.37
N CYS A 276 -1.43 -5.99 9.94
CA CYS A 276 -1.99 -6.72 11.08
C CYS A 276 -2.36 -8.19 10.79
N ALA A 277 -2.30 -8.62 9.54
CA ALA A 277 -2.45 -10.03 9.17
C ALA A 277 -1.25 -10.89 9.62
N PHE A 278 -0.08 -10.29 9.83
CA PHE A 278 1.16 -10.99 10.18
C PHE A 278 2.00 -10.27 11.26
N ASN A 279 1.64 -9.05 11.65
CA ASN A 279 2.33 -8.30 12.69
C ASN A 279 1.32 -7.71 13.68
N PRO A 280 1.35 -8.11 14.98
CA PRO A 280 0.38 -7.67 15.98
C PRO A 280 0.55 -6.21 16.42
N PHE A 281 1.67 -5.57 16.07
CA PHE A 281 2.02 -4.20 16.48
C PHE A 281 1.60 -3.14 15.44
N THR A 282 0.60 -3.44 14.61
CA THR A 282 0.16 -2.53 13.55
C THR A 282 -1.32 -2.18 13.67
N THR A 283 -1.61 -0.88 13.57
CA THR A 283 -2.97 -0.34 13.54
C THR A 283 -3.48 -0.32 12.11
N CYS A 284 -4.56 -1.04 11.82
CA CYS A 284 -5.10 -1.15 10.47
C CYS A 284 -6.58 -0.77 10.45
N PRO A 285 -7.06 0.00 9.47
CA PRO A 285 -8.46 0.36 9.37
C PRO A 285 -9.32 -0.87 9.06
N ILE A 286 -10.50 -0.91 9.67
CA ILE A 286 -11.52 -1.92 9.40
C ILE A 286 -12.42 -1.43 8.26
N PRO A 287 -12.82 -2.30 7.31
CA PRO A 287 -13.66 -1.90 6.19
C PRO A 287 -15.00 -1.30 6.61
N LEU A 288 -15.35 -0.18 5.99
CA LEU A 288 -16.69 0.39 6.10
C LEU A 288 -17.74 -0.67 5.75
N PRO A 289 -18.95 -0.63 6.34
CA PRO A 289 -20.02 -1.57 6.01
C PRO A 289 -20.31 -1.64 4.51
N GLU A 290 -20.30 -0.52 3.80
CA GLU A 290 -20.51 -0.41 2.36
C GLU A 290 -19.37 -1.00 1.50
N ASN A 291 -18.19 -1.21 2.09
CA ASN A 291 -17.03 -1.83 1.44
C ASN A 291 -16.95 -3.36 1.68
N ARG A 292 -18.04 -3.96 2.13
CA ARG A 292 -18.16 -5.42 2.30
C ARG A 292 -18.88 -6.00 1.09
N LEU A 293 -18.14 -6.63 0.18
CA LEU A 293 -18.67 -7.18 -1.06
C LEU A 293 -19.21 -8.60 -0.86
N GLY A 294 -20.37 -8.87 -1.44
CA GLY A 294 -21.00 -10.19 -1.39
C GLY A 294 -20.43 -11.22 -2.37
N VAL A 295 -19.49 -10.83 -3.24
CA VAL A 295 -18.82 -11.71 -4.21
C VAL A 295 -17.48 -12.19 -3.67
N LYS A 296 -16.98 -13.33 -4.16
CA LYS A 296 -15.61 -13.80 -3.87
C LYS A 296 -14.63 -13.18 -4.86
N ILE A 297 -13.56 -12.60 -4.36
CA ILE A 297 -12.45 -12.08 -5.16
C ILE A 297 -11.23 -12.97 -4.92
N LEU A 298 -11.08 -14.02 -5.75
CA LEU A 298 -9.98 -14.99 -5.69
C LEU A 298 -8.77 -14.49 -6.50
N ALA A 299 -8.32 -13.28 -6.16
CA ALA A 299 -7.17 -12.60 -6.74
C ALA A 299 -6.41 -11.85 -5.65
N GLY A 300 -5.18 -11.47 -5.91
CA GLY A 300 -4.32 -10.80 -4.93
C GLY A 300 -3.70 -11.75 -3.92
N GLU A 301 -3.44 -11.25 -2.73
CA GLU A 301 -2.80 -11.99 -1.65
C GLU A 301 -3.79 -12.94 -0.97
N ARG A 302 -3.32 -14.15 -0.66
CA ARG A 302 -4.02 -15.15 0.14
C ARG A 302 -3.91 -14.85 1.63
N ALA A 303 -4.69 -15.55 2.45
CA ALA A 303 -4.55 -15.47 3.90
C ALA A 303 -3.11 -15.81 4.32
N TYR A 304 -2.54 -15.01 5.21
CA TYR A 304 -1.23 -15.30 5.78
C TYR A 304 -1.31 -16.57 6.65
N PRO A 305 -0.36 -17.52 6.52
CA PRO A 305 -0.53 -18.86 7.10
C PRO A 305 -0.45 -18.91 8.62
N VAL A 306 0.16 -17.90 9.24
CA VAL A 306 0.34 -17.83 10.71
C VAL A 306 -0.39 -16.59 11.23
N ARG A 307 -1.26 -16.77 12.22
CA ARG A 307 -1.86 -15.62 12.92
C ARG A 307 -0.87 -15.10 13.96
N PRO A 308 -0.55 -13.81 13.94
CA PRO A 308 0.23 -13.21 15.01
C PRO A 308 -0.60 -13.24 16.31
N GLU A 309 0.00 -13.65 17.39
CA GLU A 309 -0.60 -13.47 18.71
C GLU A 309 -0.50 -11.99 19.09
N LEU A 310 -1.61 -11.41 19.52
CA LEU A 310 -1.58 -10.07 20.10
C LEU A 310 -0.74 -10.13 21.39
N PRO A 311 0.11 -9.12 21.63
CA PRO A 311 0.81 -9.02 22.91
C PRO A 311 -0.22 -9.04 24.02
N LYS A 312 -0.01 -9.89 25.02
CA LYS A 312 -0.83 -9.89 26.23
C LYS A 312 -0.59 -8.57 26.93
N SER A 313 -1.66 -7.76 27.00
CA SER A 313 -1.69 -6.49 27.75
C SER A 313 -1.35 -6.68 29.22
#